data_db41cbb9b04608996931082afec44d1e
#
_entry.id   db41cbb9b04608996931082afec44d1e
#
_cell.length_a   1.000
_cell.length_b   1.000
_cell.length_c   1.000
_cell.angle_alpha   90.00
_cell.angle_beta   90.00
_cell.angle_gamma   90.00
#
_symmetry.space_group_name_H-M   'P 1'
#
loop_
_entity.id
_entity.type
_entity.pdbx_description
1 polymer ?
#
loop_
_entity_poly.entity_id
_entity_poly.type
_entity_poly.pdbx_seq_one_letter_code
_entity_poly.pdbx_strand_id
1 'polypeptide(L)'
;MKVELLHIAGCPHTEATRRLLGESLQELGLAGDIEEIVVSDPSKAEALSFPGSPTIRIDGIDVETGILRQNRHALSCRIYMIHGNAHGAPTREMIRRAIQAAVSPADVEARGGRLA
;
A
#
# COMPACT_ATOMS: atom_id res chain seq x y z
N MET A 1 -6.71 0.55 -11.76
CA MET A 1 -5.97 0.90 -10.54
C MET A 1 -4.92 -0.15 -10.28
N LYS A 2 -3.70 0.27 -10.07
CA LYS A 2 -2.57 -0.63 -9.80
C LYS A 2 -2.33 -0.72 -8.30
N VAL A 3 -2.35 -1.92 -7.75
CA VAL A 3 -2.16 -2.14 -6.31
C VAL A 3 -0.92 -2.98 -6.11
N GLU A 4 0.04 -2.44 -5.37
CA GLU A 4 1.32 -3.10 -5.11
C GLU A 4 1.56 -3.26 -3.62
N LEU A 5 2.02 -4.45 -3.24
CA LEU A 5 2.50 -4.74 -1.89
C LEU A 5 3.98 -5.11 -1.98
N LEU A 6 4.83 -4.24 -1.47
CA LEU A 6 6.26 -4.43 -1.49
C LEU A 6 6.73 -4.85 -0.09
N HIS A 7 7.52 -5.91 -0.03
CA HIS A 7 8.00 -6.41 1.26
C HIS A 7 9.32 -7.15 1.15
N ILE A 8 9.98 -7.32 2.29
CA ILE A 8 11.17 -8.17 2.39
C ILE A 8 10.77 -9.57 2.84
N ALA A 9 11.59 -10.56 2.54
CA ALA A 9 11.36 -11.92 3.01
C ALA A 9 11.42 -11.96 4.54
N GLY A 10 10.51 -12.72 5.15
CA GLY A 10 10.48 -12.88 6.60
C GLY A 10 9.91 -11.70 7.37
N CYS A 11 9.33 -10.72 6.70
CA CYS A 11 8.70 -9.59 7.38
C CYS A 11 7.46 -10.07 8.16
N PRO A 12 7.41 -9.85 9.50
CA PRO A 12 6.33 -10.38 10.33
C PRO A 12 4.98 -9.69 10.08
N HIS A 13 4.98 -8.53 9.42
CA HIS A 13 3.75 -7.76 9.17
C HIS A 13 3.17 -7.93 7.78
N THR A 14 3.84 -8.67 6.90
CA THR A 14 3.42 -8.79 5.50
C THR A 14 2.08 -9.49 5.35
N GLU A 15 1.88 -10.61 6.05
CA GLU A 15 0.65 -11.38 5.91
C GLU A 15 -0.58 -10.61 6.40
N ALA A 16 -0.47 -9.98 7.56
CA ALA A 16 -1.57 -9.17 8.10
C ALA A 16 -1.88 -7.99 7.18
N THR A 17 -0.85 -7.37 6.61
CA THR A 17 -1.01 -6.25 5.68
C THR A 17 -1.66 -6.71 4.38
N ARG A 18 -1.27 -7.87 3.85
CA ARG A 18 -1.88 -8.45 2.65
C ARG A 18 -3.36 -8.69 2.87
N ARG A 19 -3.72 -9.26 4.01
CA ARG A 19 -5.11 -9.53 4.36
C ARG A 19 -5.91 -8.24 4.47
N LEU A 20 -5.37 -7.27 5.17
CA LEU A 20 -6.03 -5.98 5.37
C LEU A 20 -6.25 -5.25 4.04
N LEU A 21 -5.27 -5.29 3.15
CA LEU A 21 -5.38 -4.70 1.81
C LEU A 21 -6.48 -5.39 1.00
N GLY A 22 -6.50 -6.71 1.00
CA GLY A 22 -7.53 -7.47 0.29
C GLY A 22 -8.93 -7.19 0.82
N GLU A 23 -9.09 -7.14 2.13
CA GLU A 23 -10.37 -6.80 2.76
C GLU A 23 -10.82 -5.39 2.42
N SER A 24 -9.90 -4.45 2.42
CA SER A 24 -10.21 -3.05 2.10
C SER A 24 -10.69 -2.89 0.66
N LEU A 25 -10.05 -3.57 -0.27
CA LEU A 25 -10.48 -3.58 -1.67
C LEU A 25 -11.87 -4.19 -1.81
N GLN A 26 -12.11 -5.30 -1.14
CA GLN A 26 -13.40 -5.98 -1.18
C GLN A 26 -14.52 -5.13 -0.60
N GLU A 27 -14.28 -4.45 0.51
CA GLU A 27 -15.27 -3.56 1.15
C GLU A 27 -15.67 -2.41 0.22
N LEU A 28 -14.75 -1.93 -0.61
CA LEU A 28 -15.01 -0.84 -1.54
C LEU A 28 -15.54 -1.35 -2.89
N GLY A 29 -15.80 -2.65 -3.01
CA GLY A 29 -16.32 -3.23 -4.25
C GLY A 29 -15.29 -3.28 -5.37
N LEU A 30 -14.01 -3.23 -5.02
CA LEU A 30 -12.92 -3.21 -5.97
C LEU A 30 -12.22 -4.57 -5.95
N ALA A 31 -12.60 -5.44 -6.87
CA ALA A 31 -11.88 -6.68 -7.09
C ALA A 31 -10.69 -6.36 -8.00
N GLY A 32 -9.50 -6.70 -7.57
CA GLY A 32 -8.31 -6.45 -8.36
C GLY A 32 -7.15 -7.29 -7.87
N ASP A 33 -6.19 -7.50 -8.74
CA ASP A 33 -5.00 -8.24 -8.40
C ASP A 33 -4.04 -7.37 -7.61
N ILE A 34 -3.54 -7.92 -6.52
CA ILE A 34 -2.47 -7.30 -5.74
C ILE A 34 -1.16 -7.84 -6.31
N GLU A 35 -0.33 -6.95 -6.83
CA GLU A 35 1.01 -7.32 -7.27
C GLU A 35 1.93 -7.31 -6.06
N GLU A 36 2.45 -8.48 -5.69
CA GLU A 36 3.43 -8.57 -4.60
C GLU A 36 4.83 -8.51 -5.16
N ILE A 37 5.64 -7.67 -4.56
CA ILE A 37 7.02 -7.48 -4.97
C ILE A 37 7.92 -7.76 -3.77
N VAL A 38 8.72 -8.81 -3.87
CA VAL A 38 9.72 -9.12 -2.83
C VAL A 38 10.98 -8.33 -3.14
N VAL A 39 11.35 -7.46 -2.22
CA VAL A 39 12.56 -6.64 -2.35
C VAL A 39 13.70 -7.41 -1.70
N SER A 40 14.57 -8.01 -2.51
CA SER A 40 15.54 -9.01 -2.07
C SER A 40 16.98 -8.50 -1.91
N ASP A 41 17.29 -7.32 -2.42
CA ASP A 41 18.65 -6.79 -2.35
C ASP A 41 18.65 -5.26 -2.37
N PRO A 42 19.78 -4.62 -1.97
CA PRO A 42 19.87 -3.16 -1.93
C PRO A 42 19.66 -2.47 -3.26
N SER A 43 20.10 -3.07 -4.36
CA SER A 43 19.92 -2.48 -5.70
C SER A 43 18.45 -2.38 -6.06
N LYS A 44 17.68 -3.42 -5.75
CA LYS A 44 16.24 -3.43 -5.99
C LYS A 44 15.52 -2.43 -5.10
N ALA A 45 15.93 -2.32 -3.83
CA ALA A 45 15.39 -1.34 -2.90
C ALA A 45 15.59 0.09 -3.41
N GLU A 46 16.78 0.38 -3.92
CA GLU A 46 17.11 1.68 -4.49
C GLU A 46 16.28 1.94 -5.75
N ALA A 47 16.24 0.99 -6.67
CA ALA A 47 15.50 1.12 -7.93
C ALA A 47 14.01 1.39 -7.71
N LEU A 48 13.43 0.81 -6.68
CA LEU A 48 12.02 0.95 -6.34
C LEU A 48 11.75 2.10 -5.37
N SER A 49 12.78 2.77 -4.89
CA SER A 49 12.67 3.75 -3.80
C SER A 49 11.90 3.17 -2.61
N PHE A 50 12.25 1.96 -2.23
CA PHE A 50 11.54 1.17 -1.22
C PHE A 50 11.85 1.68 0.18
N PRO A 51 10.87 2.28 0.88
CA PRO A 51 11.13 2.92 2.19
C PRO A 51 11.16 1.95 3.37
N GLY A 52 10.88 0.69 3.14
CA GLY A 52 10.83 -0.32 4.19
C GLY A 52 9.63 -1.24 4.05
N SER A 53 9.64 -2.34 4.77
CA SER A 53 8.63 -3.40 4.67
C SER A 53 7.62 -3.33 5.81
N PRO A 54 6.31 -3.49 5.57
CA PRO A 54 5.68 -3.57 4.25
C PRO A 54 5.34 -2.18 3.70
N THR A 55 5.29 -2.06 2.40
CA THR A 55 4.86 -0.82 1.71
C THR A 55 3.72 -1.16 0.76
N ILE A 56 2.67 -0.34 0.79
CA ILE A 56 1.56 -0.43 -0.16
C ILE A 56 1.57 0.80 -1.03
N ARG A 57 1.48 0.61 -2.34
CA ARG A 57 1.35 1.69 -3.32
C ARG A 57 0.10 1.47 -4.16
N ILE A 58 -0.72 2.50 -4.21
CA ILE A 58 -1.92 2.53 -5.05
C ILE A 58 -1.64 3.50 -6.19
N ASP A 59 -1.56 3.00 -7.41
CA ASP A 59 -1.15 3.76 -8.60
C ASP A 59 0.18 4.50 -8.38
N GLY A 60 1.12 3.84 -7.71
CA GLY A 60 2.44 4.37 -7.42
C GLY A 60 2.52 5.28 -6.21
N ILE A 61 1.41 5.56 -5.56
CA ILE A 61 1.33 6.48 -4.41
C ILE A 61 1.34 5.69 -3.11
N ASP A 62 2.26 6.04 -2.22
CA ASP A 62 2.38 5.40 -0.91
C ASP A 62 1.18 5.72 -0.03
N VAL A 63 0.62 4.70 0.62
CA VAL A 63 -0.61 4.87 1.43
C VAL A 63 -0.40 5.73 2.67
N GLU A 64 0.81 5.82 3.18
CA GLU A 64 1.08 6.66 4.34
C GLU A 64 1.30 8.12 3.95
N THR A 65 2.18 8.35 2.99
CA THR A 65 2.60 9.69 2.66
C THR A 65 1.70 10.40 1.66
N GLY A 66 0.96 9.64 0.85
CA GLY A 66 0.14 10.19 -0.23
C GLY A 66 0.95 10.78 -1.37
N ILE A 67 2.26 10.52 -1.43
CA ILE A 67 3.13 11.04 -2.47
C ILE A 67 3.73 9.89 -3.29
N LEU A 68 4.11 10.22 -4.53
CA LEU A 68 4.86 9.31 -5.38
C LEU A 68 6.24 9.10 -4.79
N ARG A 69 6.77 7.92 -4.97
CA ARG A 69 8.11 7.47 -4.54
C ARG A 69 8.90 8.47 -3.70
N GLN A 70 9.34 8.02 -2.55
CA GLN A 70 10.22 8.78 -1.69
C GLN A 70 11.67 8.62 -2.13
N ASN A 71 12.52 9.59 -1.79
CA ASN A 71 13.94 9.55 -2.13
C ASN A 71 14.77 8.68 -1.20
N ARG A 72 14.14 7.96 -0.30
CA ARG A 72 14.85 7.08 0.63
C ARG A 72 14.54 5.62 0.31
N HIS A 73 15.47 4.76 0.65
CA HIS A 73 15.29 3.33 0.51
C HIS A 73 15.96 2.61 1.67
N ALA A 74 15.38 1.46 2.05
CA ALA A 74 15.92 0.64 3.13
C ALA A 74 15.44 -0.80 2.95
N LEU A 75 16.35 -1.74 3.19
CA LEU A 75 16.02 -3.17 3.16
C LEU A 75 15.75 -3.64 4.59
N SER A 76 14.74 -3.05 5.22
CA SER A 76 14.42 -3.25 6.62
C SER A 76 12.94 -3.05 6.88
N CYS A 77 12.53 -3.24 8.13
CA CYS A 77 11.16 -2.97 8.57
C CYS A 77 10.87 -1.47 8.53
N ARG A 78 9.67 -1.16 8.11
CA ARG A 78 9.18 0.21 8.06
C ARG A 78 8.44 0.55 9.35
N ILE A 79 8.54 1.81 9.78
CA ILE A 79 7.80 2.33 10.91
C ILE A 79 6.74 3.29 10.40
N TYR A 80 5.49 3.00 10.72
CA TYR A 80 4.35 3.88 10.46
C TYR A 80 4.05 4.66 11.73
N MET A 81 4.07 5.98 11.65
CA MET A 81 3.70 6.82 12.81
C MET A 81 2.21 7.12 12.74
N ILE A 82 1.47 6.61 13.71
CA ILE A 82 0.01 6.73 13.77
C ILE A 82 -0.36 7.32 15.11
N HIS A 83 -0.90 8.54 15.11
CA HIS A 83 -1.27 9.27 16.32
C HIS A 83 -0.10 9.34 17.33
N GLY A 84 1.12 9.55 16.82
CA GLY A 84 2.31 9.65 17.66
C GLY A 84 2.91 8.33 18.11
N ASN A 85 2.33 7.20 17.71
CA ASN A 85 2.81 5.87 18.07
C ASN A 85 3.41 5.15 16.86
N ALA A 86 4.47 4.37 17.12
CA ALA A 86 5.14 3.59 16.08
C ALA A 86 4.42 2.27 15.85
N HIS A 87 4.15 1.95 14.59
CA HIS A 87 3.51 0.72 14.17
C HIS A 87 4.29 0.07 13.03
N GLY A 88 4.21 -1.25 12.94
CA GLY A 88 4.90 -2.00 11.88
C GLY A 88 4.10 -2.16 10.59
N ALA A 89 2.86 -1.69 10.55
CA ALA A 89 1.97 -1.86 9.42
C ALA A 89 1.03 -0.66 9.28
N PRO A 90 0.52 -0.40 8.06
CA PRO A 90 -0.46 0.67 7.86
C PRO A 90 -1.82 0.30 8.43
N THR A 91 -2.66 1.30 8.67
CA THR A 91 -4.02 1.08 9.15
C THR A 91 -4.98 0.86 7.99
N ARG A 92 -6.15 0.28 8.30
CA ARG A 92 -7.25 0.15 7.36
C ARG A 92 -7.65 1.52 6.80
N GLU A 93 -7.68 2.55 7.63
CA GLU A 93 -8.06 3.89 7.21
C GLU A 93 -7.07 4.48 6.19
N MET A 94 -5.77 4.31 6.41
CA MET A 94 -4.75 4.74 5.45
C MET A 94 -4.98 4.09 4.09
N ILE A 95 -5.22 2.78 4.08
CA ILE A 95 -5.45 2.02 2.86
C ILE A 95 -6.73 2.49 2.17
N ARG A 96 -7.81 2.65 2.91
CA ARG A 96 -9.09 3.11 2.35
C ARG A 96 -8.96 4.49 1.73
N ARG A 97 -8.31 5.43 2.41
CA ARG A 97 -8.09 6.78 1.87
C ARG A 97 -7.30 6.75 0.57
N ALA A 98 -6.25 5.94 0.52
CA ALA A 98 -5.43 5.83 -0.68
C ALA A 98 -6.21 5.25 -1.85
N ILE A 99 -7.02 4.22 -1.60
CA ILE A 99 -7.86 3.62 -2.63
C ILE A 99 -8.91 4.61 -3.12
N GLN A 100 -9.59 5.29 -2.21
CA GLN A 100 -10.62 6.27 -2.56
C GLN A 100 -10.05 7.43 -3.38
N ALA A 101 -8.84 7.88 -3.04
CA ALA A 101 -8.17 8.94 -3.78
C ALA A 101 -7.76 8.51 -5.19
N ALA A 102 -7.50 7.22 -5.39
CA ALA A 102 -7.08 6.69 -6.67
C ALA A 102 -8.25 6.38 -7.62
N VAL A 103 -9.45 6.20 -7.08
CA VAL A 103 -10.63 5.88 -7.89
C VAL A 103 -11.18 7.15 -8.51
N SER A 104 -11.26 7.19 -9.85
CA SER A 104 -11.79 8.33 -10.57
C SER A 104 -13.32 8.36 -10.54
N PRO A 105 -13.96 9.52 -10.80
CA PRO A 105 -15.42 9.58 -10.91
C PRO A 105 -15.98 8.64 -11.98
N ALA A 106 -15.26 8.42 -13.07
CA ALA A 106 -15.68 7.50 -14.12
C ALA A 106 -15.69 6.05 -13.60
N ASP A 107 -14.72 5.66 -12.78
CA ASP A 107 -14.69 4.33 -12.16
C ASP A 107 -15.85 4.15 -11.19
N VAL A 108 -16.18 5.18 -10.44
CA VAL A 108 -17.31 5.18 -9.51
C VAL A 108 -18.62 4.95 -10.27
N GLU A 109 -18.83 5.66 -11.37
CA GLU A 109 -20.03 5.51 -12.21
C GLU A 109 -20.09 4.10 -12.83
N ALA A 110 -18.99 3.59 -13.31
CA ALA A 110 -18.91 2.26 -13.89
C ALA A 110 -19.30 1.17 -12.89
N ARG A 111 -19.11 1.44 -11.60
CA ARG A 111 -19.49 0.53 -10.52
C ARG A 111 -20.84 0.85 -9.89
N GLY A 112 -21.65 1.66 -10.52
CA GLY A 112 -22.97 2.03 -10.01
C GLY A 112 -22.96 3.20 -9.05
N GLY A 113 -21.93 4.03 -9.08
CA GLY A 113 -21.86 5.26 -8.32
C GLY A 113 -21.79 5.09 -6.80
N ARG A 114 -21.15 4.05 -6.32
CA ARG A 114 -21.24 3.66 -4.91
C ARG A 114 -19.98 3.74 -4.10
N LEU A 115 -19.15 4.68 -4.37
CA LEU A 115 -18.10 5.01 -3.42
C LEU A 115 -18.63 6.12 -2.53
N ALA A 116 -19.15 5.76 -1.43
CA ALA A 116 -19.56 6.73 -0.43
C ALA A 116 -18.45 6.89 0.60
#